data_ea37149a1a91f6f13d44ac3e446768a2
#
_entry.id   ea37149a1a91f6f13d44ac3e446768a2
#
_cell.length_a   1.000
_cell.length_b   1.000
_cell.length_c   1.000
_cell.angle_alpha   90.00
_cell.angle_beta   90.00
_cell.angle_gamma   90.00
#
_symmetry.space_group_name_H-M   'P 1'
#
loop_
_entity.id
_entity.type
_entity.pdbx_description
1 polymer ?
#
loop_
_entity_poly.entity_id
_entity_poly.type
_entity_poly.pdbx_seq_one_letter_code
_entity_poly.pdbx_strand_id
1 'polypeptide(L)'
;MKKFMKASALVLTGALLMAACGNNEQKQEGNANENPSKEKVEVKEVEGRKNFNDKVVITPLPAIMIATWDENETPDVMMAAWGGQCGPKHITFELSKHKTTDNIRLKKAFTVSFATKGDIVQSDYFGIVSGNDVPDKVAKAGFTITKSPNVDAPIINEYKLTLECKVVTFDEDENGGARVVGEVVNMSADESILDNEGNIDLSKLQPVIFDSSKNTYRVVGEKVGDAWGAGKAIQEREVK
;
A
#
# COMPACT_ATOMS: atom_id res chain seq x y z
N MET A 1 -64.36 -25.53 -9.31
CA MET A 1 -64.48 -27.00 -9.39
C MET A 1 -63.08 -27.58 -9.28
N LYS A 2 -62.81 -28.28 -8.16
CA LYS A 2 -62.09 -29.58 -8.02
C LYS A 2 -60.64 -29.58 -8.55
N LYS A 3 -59.57 -30.06 -7.88
CA LYS A 3 -59.43 -30.90 -6.66
C LYS A 3 -57.98 -30.83 -6.19
N PHE A 4 -57.83 -30.82 -4.88
CA PHE A 4 -56.64 -31.19 -4.12
C PHE A 4 -56.07 -32.58 -4.49
N MET A 5 -54.74 -32.76 -4.37
CA MET A 5 -54.21 -33.99 -3.75
C MET A 5 -52.83 -33.78 -3.14
N LYS A 6 -52.72 -34.11 -1.87
CA LYS A 6 -51.53 -34.35 -1.05
C LYS A 6 -51.10 -35.82 -1.21
N ALA A 7 -49.83 -36.10 -1.06
CA ALA A 7 -49.27 -37.34 -0.44
C ALA A 7 -47.75 -37.13 -0.34
N SER A 8 -47.15 -37.11 0.76
CA SER A 8 -46.91 -38.04 1.88
C SER A 8 -45.51 -38.70 1.77
N ALA A 9 -44.80 -38.52 2.84
CA ALA A 9 -43.45 -39.00 3.17
C ALA A 9 -43.28 -40.52 3.10
N LEU A 10 -42.05 -40.96 2.88
CA LEU A 10 -41.58 -42.27 3.36
C LEU A 10 -40.15 -42.16 3.91
N VAL A 11 -40.07 -42.39 5.21
CA VAL A 11 -38.86 -42.64 5.99
C VAL A 11 -38.54 -44.13 5.85
N LEU A 12 -37.30 -44.46 5.58
CA LEU A 12 -36.77 -45.83 5.82
C LEU A 12 -35.44 -45.76 6.51
N THR A 13 -35.49 -46.19 7.76
CA THR A 13 -34.38 -46.59 8.62
C THR A 13 -33.85 -47.95 8.20
N GLY A 14 -32.54 -48.13 8.21
CA GLY A 14 -31.92 -49.45 8.08
C GLY A 14 -30.52 -49.45 8.73
N ALA A 15 -30.46 -50.22 9.79
CA ALA A 15 -29.33 -50.31 10.71
C ALA A 15 -28.29 -51.39 10.31
N LEU A 16 -27.06 -51.12 10.73
CA LEU A 16 -26.08 -52.06 11.34
C LEU A 16 -25.60 -53.28 10.55
N LEU A 17 -24.29 -53.33 10.28
CA LEU A 17 -23.48 -54.52 10.56
C LEU A 17 -22.00 -54.15 10.76
N MET A 18 -21.49 -54.54 11.94
CA MET A 18 -20.07 -54.52 12.32
C MET A 18 -19.32 -55.63 11.63
N ALA A 19 -18.08 -55.40 11.24
CA ALA A 19 -17.05 -56.45 11.26
C ALA A 19 -15.70 -55.78 11.56
N ALA A 20 -15.13 -56.20 12.68
CA ALA A 20 -13.77 -55.88 13.11
C ALA A 20 -12.78 -56.78 12.36
N CYS A 21 -11.57 -56.25 12.08
CA CYS A 21 -10.29 -56.93 12.33
C CYS A 21 -9.10 -56.08 11.82
N GLY A 22 -8.10 -55.96 12.69
CA GLY A 22 -6.71 -55.84 12.26
C GLY A 22 -5.97 -54.56 12.63
N ASN A 23 -5.39 -54.56 13.83
CA ASN A 23 -4.34 -53.65 14.29
C ASN A 23 -3.22 -53.44 13.25
N ASN A 24 -2.83 -52.20 13.04
CA ASN A 24 -1.42 -51.83 13.00
C ASN A 24 -1.28 -50.34 13.36
N GLU A 25 -0.94 -50.10 14.62
CA GLU A 25 -0.47 -48.79 15.10
C GLU A 25 0.93 -48.56 14.56
N GLN A 26 1.04 -47.68 13.56
CA GLN A 26 2.28 -46.92 13.33
C GLN A 26 2.02 -45.49 13.79
N LYS A 27 2.53 -45.19 14.99
CA LYS A 27 2.75 -43.82 15.45
C LYS A 27 3.71 -43.11 14.48
N GLN A 28 3.20 -42.31 13.61
CA GLN A 28 3.96 -41.19 13.07
C GLN A 28 3.90 -40.06 14.11
N GLU A 29 5.01 -39.89 14.81
CA GLU A 29 5.29 -38.65 15.56
C GLU A 29 5.30 -37.48 14.56
N GLY A 30 4.21 -36.78 14.51
CA GLY A 30 4.13 -35.48 13.85
C GLY A 30 5.02 -34.48 14.61
N ASN A 31 6.12 -34.12 13.98
CA ASN A 31 6.97 -33.03 14.43
C ASN A 31 6.10 -31.75 14.42
N ALA A 32 5.51 -31.43 15.57
CA ALA A 32 4.89 -30.15 15.80
C ALA A 32 6.01 -29.11 15.69
N ASN A 33 6.00 -28.40 14.60
CA ASN A 33 6.81 -27.20 14.42
C ASN A 33 6.30 -26.20 15.46
N GLU A 34 6.90 -26.21 16.64
CA GLU A 34 6.67 -25.23 17.68
C GLU A 34 7.07 -23.87 17.09
N ASN A 35 6.05 -23.11 16.76
CA ASN A 35 6.19 -21.69 16.49
C ASN A 35 6.94 -21.09 17.68
N PRO A 36 8.13 -20.46 17.49
CA PRO A 36 8.91 -19.98 18.61
C PRO A 36 8.01 -19.06 19.43
N SER A 37 7.81 -19.42 20.70
CA SER A 37 7.02 -18.66 21.65
C SER A 37 7.44 -17.21 21.55
N LYS A 38 6.52 -16.31 21.16
CA LYS A 38 6.76 -14.87 21.15
C LYS A 38 7.06 -14.49 22.59
N GLU A 39 8.33 -14.41 22.93
CA GLU A 39 8.79 -13.93 24.23
C GLU A 39 8.20 -12.54 24.39
N LYS A 40 7.32 -12.34 25.38
CA LYS A 40 6.73 -11.03 25.64
C LYS A 40 7.86 -10.16 26.15
N VAL A 41 8.27 -9.20 25.34
CA VAL A 41 9.22 -8.17 25.74
C VAL A 41 8.59 -7.37 26.88
N GLU A 42 9.23 -7.36 28.04
CA GLU A 42 8.81 -6.52 29.17
C GLU A 42 9.14 -5.05 28.84
N VAL A 43 8.08 -4.25 28.64
CA VAL A 43 8.23 -2.82 28.34
C VAL A 43 8.33 -2.04 29.65
N LYS A 44 9.48 -1.40 29.88
CA LYS A 44 9.71 -0.56 31.06
C LYS A 44 9.21 0.85 30.83
N GLU A 45 8.63 1.44 31.87
CA GLU A 45 8.20 2.83 31.86
C GLU A 45 9.39 3.77 32.01
N VAL A 46 9.33 4.92 31.32
CA VAL A 46 10.29 6.03 31.45
C VAL A 46 9.54 7.24 31.99
N GLU A 47 10.06 7.85 33.01
CA GLU A 47 9.44 9.02 33.63
C GLU A 47 9.16 10.14 32.62
N GLY A 48 7.96 10.69 32.67
CA GLY A 48 7.51 11.73 31.75
C GLY A 48 7.15 11.25 30.34
N ARG A 49 7.15 9.91 30.07
CA ARG A 49 6.77 9.31 28.79
C ARG A 49 5.60 8.36 28.97
N LYS A 50 4.72 8.33 27.96
CA LYS A 50 3.62 7.37 27.88
C LYS A 50 3.98 6.27 26.89
N ASN A 51 3.85 5.01 27.32
CA ASN A 51 4.02 3.85 26.43
C ASN A 51 2.76 3.62 25.60
N PHE A 52 2.94 3.25 24.32
CA PHE A 52 1.87 2.89 23.38
C PHE A 52 2.14 1.45 22.90
N ASN A 53 1.62 0.46 23.64
CA ASN A 53 1.97 -0.94 23.43
C ASN A 53 1.36 -1.52 22.14
N ASP A 54 0.19 -0.98 21.71
CA ASP A 54 -0.60 -1.57 20.61
C ASP A 54 -0.62 -0.69 19.35
N LYS A 55 0.05 0.46 19.38
CA LYS A 55 -0.02 1.42 18.28
C LYS A 55 1.36 1.97 17.92
N VAL A 56 1.77 1.71 16.70
CA VAL A 56 2.95 2.35 16.11
C VAL A 56 2.48 3.52 15.26
N VAL A 57 3.04 4.70 15.52
CA VAL A 57 2.84 5.91 14.71
C VAL A 57 4.18 6.34 14.16
N ILE A 58 4.34 6.18 12.85
CA ILE A 58 5.49 6.72 12.12
C ILE A 58 5.00 7.91 11.33
N THR A 59 5.64 9.05 11.49
CA THR A 59 5.28 10.28 10.79
C THR A 59 6.54 11.05 10.41
N PRO A 60 6.57 11.73 9.27
CA PRO A 60 5.50 11.79 8.28
C PRO A 60 5.43 10.54 7.41
N LEU A 61 4.21 10.09 7.05
CA LEU A 61 3.99 9.10 6.02
C LEU A 61 3.57 9.82 4.73
N PRO A 62 4.16 9.51 3.56
CA PRO A 62 3.74 10.13 2.32
C PRO A 62 2.34 9.64 1.91
N ALA A 63 1.57 10.47 1.23
CA ALA A 63 0.37 10.04 0.52
C ALA A 63 0.74 9.74 -0.94
N ILE A 64 1.04 8.47 -1.22
CA ILE A 64 1.57 7.99 -2.50
C ILE A 64 0.42 7.47 -3.35
N MET A 65 0.36 7.89 -4.62
CA MET A 65 -0.60 7.44 -5.61
C MET A 65 0.09 6.45 -6.54
N ILE A 66 -0.33 5.19 -6.52
CA ILE A 66 0.22 4.12 -7.37
C ILE A 66 -0.77 3.85 -8.48
N ALA A 67 -0.34 3.98 -9.74
CA ALA A 67 -1.17 3.71 -10.90
C ALA A 67 -0.62 2.56 -11.75
N THR A 68 -1.54 1.72 -12.23
CA THR A 68 -1.25 0.47 -12.95
C THR A 68 -2.28 0.22 -14.04
N TRP A 69 -1.92 -0.60 -15.04
CA TRP A 69 -2.87 -1.22 -15.95
C TRP A 69 -3.28 -2.60 -15.43
N ASP A 70 -4.55 -2.96 -15.62
CA ASP A 70 -4.98 -4.34 -15.46
C ASP A 70 -4.73 -5.16 -16.76
N GLU A 71 -5.19 -6.39 -16.81
CA GLU A 71 -5.08 -7.29 -17.96
C GLU A 71 -5.77 -6.76 -19.23
N ASN A 72 -6.80 -5.93 -19.05
CA ASN A 72 -7.60 -5.34 -20.14
C ASN A 72 -7.17 -3.90 -20.46
N GLU A 73 -6.04 -3.46 -19.94
CA GLU A 73 -5.57 -2.07 -20.04
C GLU A 73 -6.54 -1.04 -19.41
N THR A 74 -7.32 -1.47 -18.41
CA THR A 74 -8.12 -0.56 -17.58
C THR A 74 -7.22 0.06 -16.53
N PRO A 75 -7.21 1.39 -16.35
CA PRO A 75 -6.36 2.04 -15.36
C PRO A 75 -6.90 1.82 -13.96
N ASP A 76 -6.02 1.50 -13.03
CA ASP A 76 -6.29 1.48 -11.60
C ASP A 76 -5.32 2.39 -10.87
N VAL A 77 -5.82 3.12 -9.87
CA VAL A 77 -5.05 4.02 -9.00
C VAL A 77 -5.42 3.75 -7.56
N MET A 78 -4.43 3.60 -6.69
CA MET A 78 -4.66 3.51 -5.26
C MET A 78 -3.80 4.51 -4.49
N MET A 79 -4.25 4.92 -3.31
CA MET A 79 -3.43 5.63 -2.35
C MET A 79 -2.76 4.64 -1.40
N ALA A 80 -1.45 4.81 -1.21
CA ALA A 80 -0.65 4.07 -0.25
C ALA A 80 0.13 5.04 0.66
N ALA A 81 0.43 4.60 1.88
CA ALA A 81 1.20 5.40 2.83
C ALA A 81 2.43 4.63 3.37
N TRP A 82 2.44 3.31 3.27
CA TRP A 82 3.53 2.49 3.79
C TRP A 82 4.58 2.24 2.72
N GLY A 83 5.41 3.27 2.48
CA GLY A 83 6.45 3.21 1.48
C GLY A 83 7.29 4.47 1.42
N GLY A 84 8.26 4.47 0.53
CA GLY A 84 9.14 5.61 0.31
C GLY A 84 10.38 5.25 -0.46
N GLN A 85 11.29 6.21 -0.59
CA GLN A 85 12.58 6.02 -1.23
C GLN A 85 13.46 5.08 -0.40
N CYS A 86 14.01 4.04 -1.03
CA CYS A 86 14.90 3.06 -0.39
C CYS A 86 16.29 2.99 -1.04
N GLY A 87 16.61 3.91 -1.92
CA GLY A 87 17.91 4.04 -2.60
C GLY A 87 17.91 5.23 -3.56
N PRO A 88 19.02 5.53 -4.23
CA PRO A 88 19.12 6.70 -5.12
C PRO A 88 18.08 6.70 -6.25
N LYS A 89 17.70 5.50 -6.73
CA LYS A 89 16.73 5.30 -7.81
C LYS A 89 15.68 4.24 -7.46
N HIS A 90 15.49 3.93 -6.18
CA HIS A 90 14.56 2.88 -5.79
C HIS A 90 13.49 3.40 -4.83
N ILE A 91 12.29 2.86 -5.01
CA ILE A 91 11.15 3.10 -4.14
C ILE A 91 10.59 1.76 -3.67
N THR A 92 10.11 1.68 -2.44
CA THR A 92 9.51 0.46 -1.86
C THR A 92 8.15 0.74 -1.26
N PHE A 93 7.30 -0.28 -1.28
CA PHE A 93 5.98 -0.27 -0.63
C PHE A 93 5.71 -1.59 0.05
N GLU A 94 4.94 -1.54 1.12
CA GLU A 94 4.24 -2.69 1.69
C GLU A 94 2.77 -2.58 1.31
N LEU A 95 2.28 -3.50 0.51
CA LEU A 95 0.92 -3.50 -0.03
C LEU A 95 0.16 -4.73 0.45
N SER A 96 -1.05 -4.55 0.95
CA SER A 96 -1.99 -5.66 1.15
C SER A 96 -2.50 -6.16 -0.20
N LYS A 97 -3.35 -7.19 -0.17
CA LYS A 97 -4.01 -7.68 -1.37
C LYS A 97 -5.01 -6.65 -1.90
N HIS A 98 -4.69 -6.06 -3.05
CA HIS A 98 -5.50 -5.08 -3.77
C HIS A 98 -5.45 -5.36 -5.27
N LYS A 99 -6.37 -4.78 -6.06
CA LYS A 99 -6.29 -4.82 -7.53
C LYS A 99 -4.93 -4.31 -8.01
N THR A 100 -4.45 -3.21 -7.44
CA THR A 100 -3.15 -2.61 -7.77
C THR A 100 -1.99 -3.59 -7.51
N THR A 101 -2.02 -4.36 -6.41
CA THR A 101 -1.01 -5.39 -6.11
C THR A 101 -1.00 -6.49 -7.16
N ASP A 102 -2.18 -6.96 -7.58
CA ASP A 102 -2.33 -7.96 -8.65
C ASP A 102 -1.84 -7.41 -9.99
N ASN A 103 -2.17 -6.17 -10.31
CA ASN A 103 -1.72 -5.48 -11.52
C ASN A 103 -0.19 -5.32 -11.57
N ILE A 104 0.46 -4.92 -10.44
CA ILE A 104 1.92 -4.83 -10.35
C ILE A 104 2.56 -6.21 -10.57
N ARG A 105 1.97 -7.26 -9.99
CA ARG A 105 2.43 -8.64 -10.22
C ARG A 105 2.37 -9.02 -11.69
N LEU A 106 1.29 -8.62 -12.39
CA LEU A 106 1.05 -8.92 -13.80
C LEU A 106 1.98 -8.11 -14.73
N LYS A 107 1.95 -6.78 -14.59
CA LYS A 107 2.59 -5.84 -15.53
C LYS A 107 4.07 -5.60 -15.24
N LYS A 108 4.54 -5.90 -14.02
CA LYS A 108 5.90 -5.62 -13.55
C LYS A 108 6.31 -4.15 -13.72
N ALA A 109 5.33 -3.27 -13.78
CA ALA A 109 5.49 -1.83 -13.95
C ALA A 109 4.37 -1.06 -13.26
N PHE A 110 4.67 0.15 -12.83
CA PHE A 110 3.72 1.06 -12.21
C PHE A 110 4.23 2.49 -12.30
N THR A 111 3.34 3.47 -12.13
CA THR A 111 3.76 4.86 -11.86
C THR A 111 3.43 5.24 -10.43
N VAL A 112 4.19 6.22 -9.93
CA VAL A 112 4.00 6.80 -8.61
C VAL A 112 3.87 8.30 -8.74
N SER A 113 2.81 8.83 -8.13
CA SER A 113 2.61 10.27 -7.97
C SER A 113 2.36 10.59 -6.50
N PHE A 114 2.19 11.85 -6.17
CA PHE A 114 2.00 12.30 -4.79
C PHE A 114 0.73 13.13 -4.70
N ALA A 115 -0.14 12.76 -3.75
CA ALA A 115 -1.32 13.55 -3.45
C ALA A 115 -0.92 14.94 -2.96
N THR A 116 -1.65 15.95 -3.42
CA THR A 116 -1.42 17.35 -3.07
C THR A 116 -2.63 17.96 -2.38
N LYS A 117 -2.45 19.16 -1.84
CA LYS A 117 -3.56 19.93 -1.27
C LYS A 117 -4.72 20.13 -2.27
N GLY A 118 -4.40 20.25 -3.58
CA GLY A 118 -5.38 20.57 -4.61
C GLY A 118 -6.23 19.38 -5.06
N ASP A 119 -5.73 18.16 -4.91
CA ASP A 119 -6.35 16.93 -5.42
C ASP A 119 -6.70 15.91 -4.31
N ILE A 120 -6.66 16.32 -3.04
CA ILE A 120 -6.84 15.39 -1.91
C ILE A 120 -8.17 14.66 -1.93
N VAL A 121 -9.24 15.27 -2.44
CA VAL A 121 -10.58 14.63 -2.50
C VAL A 121 -10.55 13.45 -3.47
N GLN A 122 -9.96 13.62 -4.66
CA GLN A 122 -9.83 12.58 -5.67
C GLN A 122 -8.84 11.52 -5.20
N SER A 123 -7.74 11.94 -4.60
CA SER A 123 -6.71 11.04 -4.07
C SER A 123 -7.24 10.15 -2.95
N ASP A 124 -8.01 10.69 -2.00
CA ASP A 124 -8.67 9.92 -0.95
C ASP A 124 -9.72 8.95 -1.54
N TYR A 125 -10.50 9.40 -2.52
CA TYR A 125 -11.45 8.55 -3.24
C TYR A 125 -10.77 7.32 -3.85
N PHE A 126 -9.58 7.46 -4.44
CA PHE A 126 -8.80 6.33 -4.95
C PHE A 126 -8.31 5.39 -3.83
N GLY A 127 -8.16 5.89 -2.62
CA GLY A 127 -7.78 5.08 -1.45
C GLY A 127 -8.93 4.27 -0.86
N ILE A 128 -10.17 4.76 -0.94
CA ILE A 128 -11.35 4.12 -0.33
C ILE A 128 -12.18 3.29 -1.30
N VAL A 129 -11.93 3.37 -2.61
CA VAL A 129 -12.70 2.66 -3.65
C VAL A 129 -11.83 1.67 -4.39
N SER A 130 -12.23 0.40 -4.37
CA SER A 130 -11.56 -0.66 -5.15
C SER A 130 -11.85 -0.53 -6.65
N GLY A 131 -10.80 -0.66 -7.48
CA GLY A 131 -10.96 -0.76 -8.93
C GLY A 131 -11.64 -2.06 -9.39
N ASN A 132 -11.78 -3.07 -8.51
CA ASN A 132 -12.58 -4.25 -8.77
C ASN A 132 -14.08 -3.93 -8.74
N ASP A 133 -14.50 -3.01 -7.87
CA ASP A 133 -15.90 -2.62 -7.70
C ASP A 133 -16.30 -1.47 -8.65
N VAL A 134 -15.35 -0.57 -8.93
CA VAL A 134 -15.54 0.61 -9.79
C VAL A 134 -14.37 0.71 -10.78
N PRO A 135 -14.43 -0.04 -11.91
CA PRO A 135 -13.33 -0.05 -12.90
C PRO A 135 -13.06 1.31 -13.55
N ASP A 136 -14.06 2.16 -13.65
CA ASP A 136 -13.99 3.51 -14.23
C ASP A 136 -13.69 4.61 -13.20
N LYS A 137 -13.17 4.26 -12.00
CA LYS A 137 -12.98 5.21 -10.89
C LYS A 137 -12.11 6.42 -11.25
N VAL A 138 -11.12 6.26 -12.17
CA VAL A 138 -10.27 7.36 -12.61
C VAL A 138 -11.10 8.42 -13.37
N ALA A 139 -11.88 7.98 -14.36
CA ALA A 139 -12.77 8.86 -15.11
C ALA A 139 -13.87 9.47 -14.22
N LYS A 140 -14.41 8.67 -13.29
CA LYS A 140 -15.42 9.13 -12.32
C LYS A 140 -14.89 10.21 -11.37
N ALA A 141 -13.60 10.18 -11.04
CA ALA A 141 -12.95 11.24 -10.29
C ALA A 141 -12.67 12.50 -11.12
N GLY A 142 -12.96 12.47 -12.43
CA GLY A 142 -12.68 13.56 -13.36
C GLY A 142 -11.22 13.64 -13.79
N PHE A 143 -10.45 12.56 -13.58
CA PHE A 143 -9.04 12.48 -13.94
C PHE A 143 -8.87 11.80 -15.30
N THR A 144 -7.79 12.16 -15.98
CA THR A 144 -7.42 11.68 -17.30
C THR A 144 -6.08 10.93 -17.24
N ILE A 145 -5.81 10.13 -18.25
CA ILE A 145 -4.61 9.30 -18.31
C ILE A 145 -3.87 9.46 -19.62
N THR A 146 -2.55 9.27 -19.54
CA THR A 146 -1.66 9.08 -20.69
C THR A 146 -0.87 7.78 -20.49
N LYS A 147 -0.62 7.00 -21.55
CA LYS A 147 0.25 5.83 -21.46
C LYS A 147 1.68 6.30 -21.27
N SER A 148 2.38 5.75 -20.26
CA SER A 148 3.80 6.03 -20.09
C SER A 148 4.61 5.58 -21.32
N PRO A 149 5.54 6.41 -21.81
CA PRO A 149 6.44 6.02 -22.89
C PRO A 149 7.59 5.10 -22.41
N ASN A 150 7.82 5.00 -21.10
CA ASN A 150 9.01 4.33 -20.54
C ASN A 150 8.68 3.00 -19.83
N VAL A 151 7.42 2.81 -19.38
CA VAL A 151 6.97 1.62 -18.65
C VAL A 151 5.53 1.25 -19.04
N ASP A 152 5.14 -0.01 -18.84
CA ASP A 152 3.77 -0.44 -19.10
C ASP A 152 2.82 -0.08 -17.95
N ALA A 153 2.63 1.24 -17.75
CA ALA A 153 1.77 1.80 -16.72
C ALA A 153 1.14 3.13 -17.17
N PRO A 154 0.00 3.55 -16.58
CA PRO A 154 -0.62 4.85 -16.88
C PRO A 154 0.06 5.98 -16.10
N ILE A 155 0.15 7.16 -16.72
CA ILE A 155 0.40 8.44 -16.06
C ILE A 155 -0.96 9.09 -15.81
N ILE A 156 -1.20 9.54 -14.59
CA ILE A 156 -2.39 10.33 -14.24
C ILE A 156 -2.05 11.80 -14.45
N ASN A 157 -2.69 12.43 -15.41
CA ASN A 157 -2.29 13.75 -15.93
C ASN A 157 -2.44 14.89 -14.92
N GLU A 158 -3.34 14.76 -13.95
CA GLU A 158 -3.61 15.79 -12.95
C GLU A 158 -2.57 15.83 -11.83
N TYR A 159 -1.78 14.75 -11.64
CA TYR A 159 -0.68 14.76 -10.69
C TYR A 159 0.56 15.43 -11.30
N LYS A 160 1.09 16.41 -10.61
CA LYS A 160 2.18 17.27 -11.10
C LYS A 160 3.57 16.67 -11.04
N LEU A 161 3.74 15.57 -10.32
CA LEU A 161 5.01 14.84 -10.18
C LEU A 161 4.75 13.36 -10.33
N THR A 162 5.43 12.71 -11.29
CA THR A 162 5.26 11.29 -11.59
C THR A 162 6.60 10.61 -11.73
N LEU A 163 6.73 9.45 -11.07
CA LEU A 163 7.83 8.52 -11.21
C LEU A 163 7.35 7.32 -12.02
N GLU A 164 8.08 6.92 -13.03
CA GLU A 164 7.81 5.74 -13.87
C GLU A 164 8.74 4.61 -13.42
N CYS A 165 8.17 3.49 -12.99
CA CYS A 165 8.88 2.47 -12.24
C CYS A 165 8.76 1.08 -12.88
N LYS A 166 9.87 0.32 -12.85
CA LYS A 166 9.92 -1.13 -13.14
C LYS A 166 10.11 -1.90 -11.84
N VAL A 167 9.41 -3.01 -11.70
CA VAL A 167 9.57 -3.89 -10.54
C VAL A 167 10.94 -4.53 -10.53
N VAL A 168 11.66 -4.41 -9.41
CA VAL A 168 12.94 -5.10 -9.14
C VAL A 168 12.70 -6.34 -8.30
N THR A 169 11.94 -6.19 -7.19
CA THR A 169 11.50 -7.33 -6.37
C THR A 169 10.00 -7.24 -6.11
N PHE A 170 9.39 -8.41 -5.96
CA PHE A 170 7.99 -8.56 -5.58
C PHE A 170 7.92 -9.76 -4.64
N ASP A 171 8.01 -9.48 -3.35
CA ASP A 171 8.02 -10.49 -2.29
C ASP A 171 6.60 -10.63 -1.75
N GLU A 172 5.90 -11.67 -2.23
CA GLU A 172 4.50 -11.94 -1.90
C GLU A 172 4.40 -12.61 -0.52
N ASP A 173 3.42 -12.18 0.27
CA ASP A 173 3.04 -12.82 1.52
C ASP A 173 1.96 -13.89 1.31
N GLU A 174 1.68 -14.69 2.35
CA GLU A 174 0.68 -15.77 2.33
C GLU A 174 -0.76 -15.28 2.13
N ASN A 175 -1.03 -13.98 2.31
CA ASN A 175 -2.36 -13.36 2.19
C ASN A 175 -2.55 -12.67 0.83
N GLY A 176 -1.56 -12.73 -0.06
CA GLY A 176 -1.56 -12.10 -1.38
C GLY A 176 -1.24 -10.60 -1.36
N GLY A 177 -0.72 -10.09 -0.24
CA GLY A 177 -0.01 -8.84 -0.15
C GLY A 177 1.41 -8.96 -0.68
N ALA A 178 2.15 -7.85 -0.81
CA ALA A 178 3.53 -7.90 -1.26
C ALA A 178 4.36 -6.72 -0.78
N ARG A 179 5.63 -7.00 -0.50
CA ARG A 179 6.67 -5.98 -0.50
C ARG A 179 7.19 -5.80 -1.92
N VAL A 180 7.02 -4.59 -2.44
CA VAL A 180 7.45 -4.24 -3.79
C VAL A 180 8.63 -3.29 -3.72
N VAL A 181 9.68 -3.57 -4.50
CA VAL A 181 10.75 -2.61 -4.79
C VAL A 181 10.72 -2.31 -6.29
N GLY A 182 10.63 -1.03 -6.63
CA GLY A 182 10.69 -0.53 -8.00
C GLY A 182 11.93 0.32 -8.26
N GLU A 183 12.53 0.17 -9.44
CA GLU A 183 13.51 1.10 -9.97
C GLU A 183 12.79 2.23 -10.68
N VAL A 184 13.09 3.47 -10.31
CA VAL A 184 12.63 4.68 -11.00
C VAL A 184 13.46 4.86 -12.26
N VAL A 185 12.86 4.57 -13.41
CA VAL A 185 13.53 4.70 -14.72
C VAL A 185 13.37 6.10 -15.30
N ASN A 186 12.34 6.83 -14.91
CA ASN A 186 12.11 8.24 -15.26
C ASN A 186 11.32 8.95 -14.15
N MET A 187 11.55 10.23 -14.01
CA MET A 187 10.76 11.15 -13.18
C MET A 187 10.45 12.38 -14.01
N SER A 188 9.18 12.75 -14.08
CA SER A 188 8.70 13.95 -14.77
C SER A 188 7.91 14.84 -13.82
N ALA A 189 8.03 16.13 -14.01
CA ALA A 189 7.37 17.16 -13.22
C ALA A 189 6.72 18.20 -14.16
N ASP A 190 5.54 18.67 -13.77
CA ASP A 190 4.91 19.83 -14.41
C ASP A 190 5.74 21.09 -14.13
N GLU A 191 5.96 21.93 -15.14
CA GLU A 191 6.79 23.14 -15.03
C GLU A 191 6.27 24.10 -13.94
N SER A 192 4.98 24.08 -13.63
CA SER A 192 4.38 24.95 -12.61
C SER A 192 4.88 24.69 -11.19
N ILE A 193 5.48 23.52 -10.93
CA ILE A 193 6.04 23.17 -9.62
C ILE A 193 7.57 23.33 -9.55
N LEU A 194 8.19 23.87 -10.61
CA LEU A 194 9.63 24.11 -10.64
C LEU A 194 9.97 25.53 -10.12
N ASP A 195 11.10 25.64 -9.46
CA ASP A 195 11.71 26.94 -9.14
C ASP A 195 12.41 27.55 -10.37
N ASN A 196 13.04 28.71 -10.20
CA ASN A 196 13.73 29.41 -11.29
C ASN A 196 15.00 28.70 -11.77
N GLU A 197 15.48 27.71 -11.01
CA GLU A 197 16.67 26.89 -11.32
C GLU A 197 16.28 25.53 -11.92
N GLY A 198 14.97 25.27 -12.07
CA GLY A 198 14.42 24.01 -12.59
C GLY A 198 14.32 22.88 -11.56
N ASN A 199 14.47 23.15 -10.26
CA ASN A 199 14.28 22.17 -9.21
C ASN A 199 12.81 22.11 -8.77
N ILE A 200 12.39 20.96 -8.22
CA ILE A 200 11.06 20.80 -7.65
C ILE A 200 10.92 21.67 -6.39
N ASP A 201 9.96 22.57 -6.39
CA ASP A 201 9.60 23.43 -5.27
C ASP A 201 8.42 22.83 -4.50
N LEU A 202 8.68 22.33 -3.28
CA LEU A 202 7.64 21.74 -2.43
C LEU A 202 6.56 22.74 -2.02
N SER A 203 6.87 24.05 -1.99
CA SER A 203 5.88 25.08 -1.70
C SER A 203 4.88 25.26 -2.84
N LYS A 204 5.29 24.99 -4.07
CA LYS A 204 4.44 25.00 -5.27
C LYS A 204 3.71 23.65 -5.45
N LEU A 205 4.38 22.53 -5.20
CA LEU A 205 3.78 21.20 -5.27
C LEU A 205 2.71 21.00 -4.18
N GLN A 206 2.95 21.51 -2.96
CA GLN A 206 2.09 21.34 -1.79
C GLN A 206 1.70 19.88 -1.51
N PRO A 207 2.67 18.94 -1.42
CA PRO A 207 2.37 17.55 -1.18
C PRO A 207 1.76 17.37 0.20
N VAL A 208 0.90 16.36 0.35
CA VAL A 208 0.31 16.02 1.63
C VAL A 208 0.98 14.80 2.24
N ILE A 209 0.97 14.74 3.56
CA ILE A 209 1.35 13.58 4.35
C ILE A 209 0.12 12.98 5.01
N PHE A 210 0.15 11.68 5.27
CA PHE A 210 -0.83 10.97 6.07
C PHE A 210 -0.39 10.95 7.54
N ASP A 211 -1.19 11.55 8.42
CA ASP A 211 -1.03 11.49 9.88
C ASP A 211 -1.82 10.28 10.40
N SER A 212 -1.14 9.16 10.59
CA SER A 212 -1.74 7.91 11.06
C SER A 212 -2.22 7.97 12.52
N SER A 213 -1.83 9.00 13.28
CA SER A 213 -2.28 9.17 14.66
C SER A 213 -3.72 9.66 14.73
N LYS A 214 -4.14 10.45 13.76
CA LYS A 214 -5.45 11.11 13.68
C LYS A 214 -6.28 10.69 12.46
N ASN A 215 -5.72 9.88 11.54
CA ASN A 215 -6.29 9.55 10.24
C ASN A 215 -6.67 10.83 9.46
N THR A 216 -5.69 11.72 9.30
CA THR A 216 -5.87 13.00 8.60
C THR A 216 -4.74 13.25 7.61
N TYR A 217 -5.00 14.11 6.65
CA TYR A 217 -3.97 14.61 5.74
C TYR A 217 -3.48 15.99 6.18
N ARG A 218 -2.17 16.23 6.03
CA ARG A 218 -1.55 17.52 6.34
C ARG A 218 -0.62 17.93 5.21
N VAL A 219 -0.61 19.20 4.87
CA VAL A 219 0.37 19.76 3.93
C VAL A 219 1.73 19.80 4.59
N VAL A 220 2.80 19.54 3.83
CA VAL A 220 4.18 19.78 4.25
C VAL A 220 4.34 21.27 4.55
N GLY A 221 4.90 21.60 5.70
CA GLY A 221 5.02 22.97 6.21
C GLY A 221 6.15 23.77 5.57
N GLU A 222 6.50 24.89 6.22
CA GLU A 222 7.56 25.79 5.80
C GLU A 222 8.96 25.19 5.93
N LYS A 223 9.93 25.72 5.17
CA LYS A 223 11.34 25.43 5.32
C LYS A 223 11.83 25.93 6.68
N VAL A 224 12.40 25.04 7.50
CA VAL A 224 12.90 25.38 8.83
C VAL A 224 14.44 25.41 8.91
N GLY A 225 15.15 25.02 7.85
CA GLY A 225 16.61 25.02 7.81
C GLY A 225 17.16 24.37 6.58
N ASP A 226 18.48 24.51 6.37
CA ASP A 226 19.21 23.83 5.31
C ASP A 226 19.77 22.50 5.82
N ALA A 227 19.51 21.43 5.06
CA ALA A 227 20.12 20.15 5.35
C ALA A 227 21.66 20.26 5.30
N TRP A 228 22.33 19.54 6.21
CA TRP A 228 23.80 19.56 6.39
C TRP A 228 24.39 20.97 6.74
N GLY A 229 23.54 21.99 6.88
CA GLY A 229 23.91 23.36 7.25
C GLY A 229 23.45 23.75 8.64
N ALA A 230 22.21 23.42 9.00
CA ALA A 230 21.58 23.86 10.26
C ALA A 230 22.36 23.42 11.52
N GLY A 231 23.05 22.27 11.48
CA GLY A 231 23.80 21.74 12.61
C GLY A 231 25.20 22.33 12.80
N LYS A 232 25.74 23.12 11.85
CA LYS A 232 27.11 23.64 11.90
C LYS A 232 27.39 24.47 13.14
N ALA A 233 26.39 25.26 13.60
CA ALA A 233 26.52 26.08 14.82
C ALA A 233 26.80 25.27 16.09
N ILE A 234 26.46 23.97 16.11
CA ILE A 234 26.79 23.06 17.24
C ILE A 234 28.19 22.48 17.03
N GLN A 235 28.55 22.14 15.80
CA GLN A 235 29.87 21.60 15.45
C GLN A 235 31.01 22.58 15.81
N GLU A 236 30.75 23.89 15.67
CA GLU A 236 31.71 24.96 15.94
C GLU A 236 31.78 25.34 17.44
N ARG A 237 30.92 24.76 18.32
CA ARG A 237 30.97 25.01 19.75
C ARG A 237 32.12 24.22 20.38
N GLU A 238 33.04 24.92 21.00
CA GLU A 238 33.99 24.28 21.91
C GLU A 238 33.24 23.67 23.12
N VAL A 239 33.43 22.38 23.36
CA VAL A 239 32.94 21.70 24.54
C VAL A 239 33.80 22.21 25.71
N LYS A 240 33.25 23.10 26.55
CA LYS A 240 33.90 23.58 27.76
C LYS A 240 33.81 22.54 28.86
#